data_5e97354b1cf4f998c445c8f94d9d7749
#
_entry.id   5e97354b1cf4f998c445c8f94d9d7749
#
_cell.length_a   1.000
_cell.length_b   1.000
_cell.length_c   1.000
_cell.angle_alpha   90.00
_cell.angle_beta   90.00
_cell.angle_gamma   90.00
#
_symmetry.space_group_name_H-M   'P 1'
#
loop_
_entity.id
_entity.type
_entity.pdbx_description
1 polymer ?
#
loop_
_entity_poly.entity_id
_entity_poly.type
_entity_poly.pdbx_seq_one_letter_code
_entity_poly.pdbx_strand_id
1 'polypeptide(L)'
;PGLAGPVHDTTHHRDLQRQLRTYDGTFYVRDTQRGESDEIIIDLKPGAEKLGLTLGEVSRQVRQAYYGEEVQRLPREYGDVKVMVRYPLESRQTLNSLEDFRVRTPTGQQVPLLSVVDVEIASGVQRIERLNGERMLSVKADIDNAVMSDILKDVKDNFLPTLKDTYPELVLLKGGQQEEEAEFFSEIIYLYIVAFFIMYALIAVAFHSYWLPLLIMTAIPFGFMGAIFGHMIWGIPMALFSYFGIGAAAGVVVNDNLVLVDYIRRLREEGKTELESIIEAGVIRFRPILLTTVTTFIGLMPILIERSTSAEFLKPSVISLAFGVLFALFVTLLMVPALYSVGDDCRHGLERLKGLAF
;
A
#
# COMPACT_ATOMS: atom_id res chain seq x y z
N PRO A 1 3.82 11.37 3.32
CA PRO A 1 2.68 12.26 3.29
C PRO A 1 2.90 13.37 2.27
N GLY A 2 1.92 13.61 1.39
CA GLY A 2 1.95 14.69 0.40
C GLY A 2 1.18 15.91 0.93
N LEU A 3 1.67 17.11 0.62
CA LEU A 3 1.02 18.37 0.95
C LEU A 3 0.68 19.10 -0.36
N ALA A 4 -0.56 19.57 -0.52
CA ALA A 4 -1.04 20.25 -1.72
C ALA A 4 -1.60 21.64 -1.39
N GLY A 5 -1.35 22.62 -2.25
CA GLY A 5 -1.92 23.95 -2.15
C GLY A 5 -1.96 24.69 -3.50
N PRO A 6 -2.79 25.73 -3.67
CA PRO A 6 -2.80 26.55 -4.88
C PRO A 6 -1.46 27.31 -4.97
N VAL A 7 -0.72 27.12 -6.07
CA VAL A 7 0.65 27.62 -6.16
C VAL A 7 0.76 28.69 -7.21
N HIS A 8 0.83 29.96 -6.74
CA HIS A 8 1.48 31.05 -7.48
C HIS A 8 2.92 31.30 -7.00
N ASP A 9 3.29 30.78 -5.81
CA ASP A 9 4.62 30.98 -5.24
C ASP A 9 5.27 29.63 -4.88
N THR A 10 6.47 29.42 -5.36
CA THR A 10 7.26 28.18 -5.24
C THR A 10 8.12 28.11 -3.99
N THR A 11 7.93 29.02 -3.03
CA THR A 11 8.77 29.10 -1.83
C THR A 11 8.35 28.11 -0.73
N HIS A 12 7.05 27.81 -0.63
CA HIS A 12 6.47 27.00 0.46
C HIS A 12 7.01 25.56 0.53
N HIS A 13 7.19 24.92 -0.63
CA HIS A 13 7.71 23.55 -0.65
C HIS A 13 9.18 23.47 -0.25
N ARG A 14 9.95 24.57 -0.47
CA ARG A 14 11.36 24.65 -0.05
C ARG A 14 11.48 24.72 1.47
N ASP A 15 10.56 25.38 2.14
CA ASP A 15 10.55 25.45 3.59
C ASP A 15 10.20 24.10 4.19
N LEU A 16 9.21 23.39 3.64
CA LEU A 16 8.89 22.04 4.05
C LEU A 16 10.03 21.05 3.76
N GLN A 17 10.67 21.14 2.59
CA GLN A 17 11.85 20.32 2.28
C GLN A 17 12.99 20.58 3.23
N ARG A 18 13.26 21.85 3.55
CA ARG A 18 14.32 22.25 4.49
C ARG A 18 14.03 21.67 5.87
N GLN A 19 12.80 21.79 6.35
CA GLN A 19 12.39 21.23 7.63
C GLN A 19 12.55 19.72 7.67
N LEU A 20 12.06 19.00 6.65
CA LEU A 20 12.19 17.55 6.59
C LEU A 20 13.65 17.07 6.58
N ARG A 21 14.56 17.84 5.98
CA ARG A 21 16.00 17.53 5.98
C ARG A 21 16.68 17.77 7.33
N THR A 22 16.06 18.48 8.28
CA THR A 22 16.62 18.69 9.62
C THR A 22 16.42 17.52 10.56
N TYR A 23 15.49 16.60 10.22
CA TYR A 23 15.23 15.43 11.06
C TYR A 23 16.23 14.31 10.77
N ASP A 24 16.85 13.79 11.83
CA ASP A 24 17.64 12.58 11.74
C ASP A 24 16.75 11.40 11.37
N GLY A 25 17.18 10.60 10.40
CA GLY A 25 16.41 9.45 9.89
C GLY A 25 15.49 9.77 8.72
N THR A 26 15.55 10.98 8.13
CA THR A 26 14.90 11.29 6.85
C THR A 26 15.90 11.19 5.71
N PHE A 27 15.46 10.52 4.62
CA PHE A 27 16.27 10.30 3.43
C PHE A 27 15.50 10.73 2.18
N TYR A 28 16.22 11.03 1.10
CA TYR A 28 15.67 11.30 -0.23
C TYR A 28 14.50 12.28 -0.27
N VAL A 29 14.62 13.42 0.44
CA VAL A 29 13.59 14.47 0.40
C VAL A 29 13.52 15.07 -0.99
N ARG A 30 12.39 14.88 -1.68
CA ARG A 30 12.12 15.30 -3.05
C ARG A 30 10.80 16.06 -3.14
N ASP A 31 10.67 16.92 -4.12
CA ASP A 31 9.41 17.50 -4.53
C ASP A 31 9.03 17.05 -5.95
N THR A 32 7.77 17.25 -6.30
CA THR A 32 7.25 16.92 -7.63
C THR A 32 7.47 18.06 -8.65
N GLN A 33 7.99 19.21 -8.21
CA GLN A 33 8.19 20.37 -9.09
C GLN A 33 9.55 20.35 -9.80
N ARG A 34 10.59 19.86 -9.12
CA ARG A 34 11.90 19.77 -9.74
C ARG A 34 11.95 18.59 -10.68
N GLY A 35 12.05 18.89 -11.98
CA GLY A 35 12.56 17.93 -12.94
C GLY A 35 13.97 17.51 -12.54
N GLU A 36 14.30 16.24 -12.68
CA GLU A 36 15.66 15.73 -12.45
C GLU A 36 16.63 16.19 -13.54
N SER A 37 16.17 16.97 -14.54
CA SER A 37 16.97 17.45 -15.67
C SER A 37 16.89 18.96 -15.81
N ASP A 38 18.05 19.55 -15.97
CA ASP A 38 18.14 20.94 -16.37
C ASP A 38 17.71 21.11 -17.83
N GLU A 39 17.00 22.20 -18.12
CA GLU A 39 16.58 22.57 -19.46
C GLU A 39 17.42 23.76 -19.96
N ILE A 40 17.77 23.72 -21.21
CA ILE A 40 18.43 24.84 -21.91
C ILE A 40 17.34 25.66 -22.58
N ILE A 41 17.10 26.85 -22.04
CA ILE A 41 16.19 27.84 -22.64
C ILE A 41 16.99 28.68 -23.61
N ILE A 42 16.46 28.82 -24.81
CA ILE A 42 17.09 29.55 -25.90
C ILE A 42 16.17 30.70 -26.29
N ASP A 43 16.66 31.92 -26.18
CA ASP A 43 15.99 33.13 -26.61
C ASP A 43 16.75 33.79 -27.79
N LEU A 44 16.01 34.25 -28.80
CA LEU A 44 16.60 34.84 -30.01
C LEU A 44 17.06 36.28 -29.74
N LYS A 45 18.30 36.60 -30.04
CA LYS A 45 18.80 37.99 -30.00
C LYS A 45 18.16 38.87 -31.07
N PRO A 46 17.94 40.17 -30.79
CA PRO A 46 17.27 41.09 -31.72
C PRO A 46 17.92 41.21 -33.11
N GLY A 47 19.21 40.86 -33.25
CA GLY A 47 19.92 40.86 -34.50
C GLY A 47 19.74 39.61 -35.38
N ALA A 48 19.29 38.51 -34.81
CA ALA A 48 19.17 37.21 -35.49
C ALA A 48 18.05 37.17 -36.52
N GLU A 49 16.97 37.93 -36.30
CA GLU A 49 15.86 38.06 -37.28
C GLU A 49 16.31 38.67 -38.58
N LYS A 50 17.30 39.60 -38.55
CA LYS A 50 17.88 40.19 -39.77
C LYS A 50 18.64 39.19 -40.64
N LEU A 51 19.08 38.09 -40.03
CA LEU A 51 19.70 36.95 -40.73
C LEU A 51 18.67 35.95 -41.25
N GLY A 52 17.38 36.23 -41.08
CA GLY A 52 16.27 35.36 -41.46
C GLY A 52 16.09 34.16 -40.55
N LEU A 53 16.66 34.18 -39.34
CA LEU A 53 16.54 33.09 -38.36
C LEU A 53 15.28 33.28 -37.51
N THR A 54 14.56 32.20 -37.30
CA THR A 54 13.46 32.12 -36.35
C THR A 54 13.86 31.23 -35.16
N LEU A 55 13.27 31.47 -34.00
CA LEU A 55 13.50 30.67 -32.81
C LEU A 55 13.23 29.16 -33.07
N GLY A 56 12.15 28.86 -33.81
CA GLY A 56 11.80 27.48 -34.17
C GLY A 56 12.84 26.77 -35.05
N GLU A 57 13.46 27.49 -35.96
CA GLU A 57 14.52 26.91 -36.81
C GLU A 57 15.80 26.70 -36.04
N VAL A 58 16.20 27.66 -35.19
CA VAL A 58 17.39 27.51 -34.33
C VAL A 58 17.22 26.37 -33.39
N SER A 59 16.10 26.32 -32.66
CA SER A 59 15.78 25.22 -31.69
C SER A 59 15.74 23.86 -32.36
N ARG A 60 15.20 23.78 -33.60
CA ARG A 60 15.20 22.54 -34.39
C ARG A 60 16.62 22.08 -34.73
N GLN A 61 17.49 22.97 -35.17
CA GLN A 61 18.88 22.64 -35.51
C GLN A 61 19.65 22.17 -34.27
N VAL A 62 19.49 22.85 -33.13
CA VAL A 62 20.09 22.42 -31.84
C VAL A 62 19.56 21.05 -31.46
N ARG A 63 18.26 20.83 -31.50
CA ARG A 63 17.66 19.53 -31.19
C ARG A 63 18.16 18.41 -32.07
N GLN A 64 18.26 18.65 -33.39
CA GLN A 64 18.76 17.65 -34.34
C GLN A 64 20.22 17.28 -34.07
N ALA A 65 21.05 18.24 -33.67
CA ALA A 65 22.44 17.98 -33.34
C ALA A 65 22.63 17.21 -32.05
N TYR A 66 21.95 17.62 -30.96
CA TYR A 66 22.16 17.09 -29.64
C TYR A 66 21.27 15.87 -29.31
N TYR A 67 19.99 15.95 -29.58
CA TYR A 67 19.05 14.82 -29.38
C TYR A 67 19.10 13.86 -30.57
N GLY A 68 19.11 14.40 -31.77
CA GLY A 68 19.11 13.67 -33.01
C GLY A 68 17.81 13.79 -33.79
N GLU A 69 17.90 13.44 -35.08
CA GLU A 69 16.77 13.32 -35.99
C GLU A 69 16.53 11.85 -36.33
N GLU A 70 15.29 11.40 -36.22
CA GLU A 70 14.88 10.06 -36.65
C GLU A 70 14.70 10.08 -38.18
N VAL A 71 15.70 9.59 -38.92
CA VAL A 71 15.68 9.58 -40.40
C VAL A 71 14.95 8.39 -40.98
N GLN A 72 14.88 7.27 -40.21
CA GLN A 72 14.20 6.07 -40.65
C GLN A 72 13.77 5.22 -39.44
N ARG A 73 12.65 4.52 -39.58
CA ARG A 73 12.17 3.53 -38.64
C ARG A 73 12.01 2.20 -39.39
N LEU A 74 12.68 1.17 -38.88
CA LEU A 74 12.66 -0.17 -39.47
C LEU A 74 11.89 -1.10 -38.52
N PRO A 75 10.71 -1.60 -38.93
CA PRO A 75 10.01 -2.60 -38.13
C PRO A 75 10.81 -3.91 -38.12
N ARG A 76 10.99 -4.52 -36.94
CA ARG A 76 11.64 -5.81 -36.74
C ARG A 76 10.76 -6.70 -35.89
N GLU A 77 11.05 -8.01 -35.85
CA GLU A 77 10.28 -9.01 -35.14
C GLU A 77 10.12 -8.72 -33.62
N TYR A 78 11.14 -8.10 -33.00
CA TYR A 78 11.15 -7.75 -31.56
C TYR A 78 10.92 -6.26 -31.28
N GLY A 79 10.46 -5.48 -32.26
CA GLY A 79 10.16 -4.05 -32.10
C GLY A 79 10.80 -3.18 -33.18
N ASP A 80 10.45 -1.91 -33.15
CA ASP A 80 10.93 -0.91 -34.13
C ASP A 80 12.36 -0.49 -33.83
N VAL A 81 13.23 -0.58 -34.84
CA VAL A 81 14.58 -0.04 -34.82
C VAL A 81 14.56 1.37 -35.40
N LYS A 82 14.92 2.36 -34.59
CA LYS A 82 15.01 3.77 -34.97
C LYS A 82 16.43 4.08 -35.46
N VAL A 83 16.53 4.61 -36.66
CA VAL A 83 17.81 5.12 -37.18
C VAL A 83 17.89 6.62 -36.88
N MET A 84 18.78 6.98 -35.95
CA MET A 84 18.95 8.33 -35.45
C MET A 84 20.27 8.93 -35.97
N VAL A 85 20.23 10.15 -36.52
CA VAL A 85 21.41 10.94 -36.87
C VAL A 85 21.57 12.05 -35.85
N ARG A 86 22.74 12.12 -35.23
CA ARG A 86 23.08 13.10 -34.18
C ARG A 86 24.58 13.28 -34.06
N TYR A 87 25.02 14.29 -33.36
CA TYR A 87 26.43 14.50 -33.05
C TYR A 87 27.03 13.34 -32.26
N PRO A 88 28.35 13.09 -32.37
CA PRO A 88 29.05 12.11 -31.52
C PRO A 88 28.84 12.38 -30.04
N LEU A 89 28.94 11.34 -29.23
CA LEU A 89 28.68 11.46 -27.79
C LEU A 89 29.59 12.50 -27.12
N GLU A 90 30.84 12.52 -27.48
CA GLU A 90 31.86 13.45 -26.96
C GLU A 90 31.48 14.94 -27.18
N SER A 91 30.85 15.24 -28.32
CA SER A 91 30.37 16.59 -28.68
C SER A 91 29.04 16.97 -28.05
N ARG A 92 28.41 16.07 -27.24
CA ARG A 92 27.09 16.29 -26.62
C ARG A 92 27.11 16.23 -25.10
N GLN A 93 28.26 15.90 -24.48
CA GLN A 93 28.37 15.70 -23.05
C GLN A 93 28.65 16.97 -22.23
N THR A 94 29.11 18.02 -22.90
CA THR A 94 29.50 19.26 -22.22
C THR A 94 28.74 20.46 -22.77
N LEU A 95 28.39 21.39 -21.90
CA LEU A 95 27.74 22.65 -22.30
C LEU A 95 28.65 23.53 -23.18
N ASN A 96 29.98 23.40 -23.06
CA ASN A 96 30.92 24.12 -23.87
C ASN A 96 30.77 23.82 -25.39
N SER A 97 30.22 22.65 -25.73
CA SER A 97 29.95 22.33 -27.13
C SER A 97 28.90 23.24 -27.79
N LEU A 98 28.10 23.98 -26.98
CA LEU A 98 27.20 25.01 -27.52
C LEU A 98 27.93 26.22 -28.04
N GLU A 99 29.14 26.54 -27.54
CA GLU A 99 29.98 27.63 -28.03
C GLU A 99 30.49 27.34 -29.43
N ASP A 100 30.81 26.09 -29.71
CA ASP A 100 31.31 25.65 -31.01
C ASP A 100 30.19 25.38 -32.02
N PHE A 101 28.93 25.31 -31.55
CA PHE A 101 27.80 25.00 -32.39
C PHE A 101 27.48 26.13 -33.37
N ARG A 102 27.31 25.78 -34.66
CA ARG A 102 26.99 26.73 -35.72
C ARG A 102 25.60 26.49 -36.28
N VAL A 103 24.78 27.54 -36.27
CA VAL A 103 23.46 27.57 -36.88
C VAL A 103 23.55 27.94 -38.32
N ARG A 104 22.83 27.25 -39.20
CA ARG A 104 22.74 27.56 -40.61
C ARG A 104 21.60 28.53 -40.88
N THR A 105 21.88 29.65 -41.52
CA THR A 105 20.86 30.61 -41.96
C THR A 105 20.12 30.09 -43.21
N PRO A 106 18.96 30.64 -43.56
CA PRO A 106 18.25 30.30 -44.79
C PRO A 106 19.08 30.54 -46.08
N THR A 107 20.05 31.48 -46.03
CA THR A 107 20.97 31.76 -47.11
C THR A 107 22.16 30.79 -47.19
N GLY A 108 22.24 29.82 -46.25
CA GLY A 108 23.30 28.82 -46.21
C GLY A 108 24.56 29.21 -45.41
N GLN A 109 24.63 30.44 -44.89
CA GLN A 109 25.74 30.87 -44.03
C GLN A 109 25.70 30.19 -42.69
N GLN A 110 26.87 29.91 -42.10
CA GLN A 110 26.99 29.35 -40.76
C GLN A 110 27.42 30.44 -39.77
N VAL A 111 26.62 30.65 -38.74
CA VAL A 111 26.90 31.62 -37.69
C VAL A 111 27.01 30.91 -36.33
N PRO A 112 27.89 31.34 -35.38
CA PRO A 112 27.97 30.75 -34.06
C PRO A 112 26.62 30.89 -33.31
N LEU A 113 26.19 29.85 -32.63
CA LEU A 113 24.91 29.83 -31.92
C LEU A 113 24.81 31.02 -30.94
N LEU A 114 25.81 31.20 -30.09
CA LEU A 114 25.80 32.24 -29.06
C LEU A 114 25.84 33.67 -29.60
N SER A 115 26.12 33.86 -30.90
CA SER A 115 26.03 35.20 -31.54
C SER A 115 24.59 35.57 -31.86
N VAL A 116 23.67 34.59 -31.96
CA VAL A 116 22.26 34.77 -32.38
C VAL A 116 21.27 34.45 -31.32
N VAL A 117 21.68 33.80 -30.20
CA VAL A 117 20.80 33.45 -29.09
C VAL A 117 21.44 33.78 -27.74
N ASP A 118 20.59 34.04 -26.76
CA ASP A 118 20.90 33.97 -25.33
C ASP A 118 20.51 32.60 -24.81
N VAL A 119 21.35 32.02 -23.95
CA VAL A 119 21.16 30.68 -23.40
C VAL A 119 21.08 30.79 -21.88
N GLU A 120 19.99 30.32 -21.32
CA GLU A 120 19.79 30.21 -19.87
C GLU A 120 19.59 28.76 -19.49
N ILE A 121 20.17 28.34 -18.35
CA ILE A 121 19.95 27.01 -17.77
C ILE A 121 18.94 27.16 -16.69
N ALA A 122 17.79 26.51 -16.85
CA ALA A 122 16.72 26.48 -15.87
C ALA A 122 16.37 25.05 -15.47
N SER A 123 15.82 24.90 -14.30
CA SER A 123 15.29 23.58 -13.87
C SER A 123 13.99 23.31 -14.60
N GLY A 124 13.95 22.24 -15.39
CA GLY A 124 12.77 21.85 -16.17
C GLY A 124 11.64 21.34 -15.27
N VAL A 125 10.40 21.68 -15.62
CA VAL A 125 9.20 21.15 -14.99
C VAL A 125 8.71 19.96 -15.79
N GLN A 126 9.04 18.75 -15.35
CA GLN A 126 8.65 17.53 -16.07
C GLN A 126 7.18 17.15 -15.87
N ARG A 127 6.61 17.47 -14.70
CA ARG A 127 5.26 17.06 -14.33
C ARG A 127 4.53 18.15 -13.56
N ILE A 128 3.34 18.47 -14.00
CA ILE A 128 2.41 19.33 -13.27
C ILE A 128 1.24 18.46 -12.82
N GLU A 129 1.15 18.23 -11.51
CA GLU A 129 0.04 17.50 -10.92
C GLU A 129 -1.08 18.46 -10.52
N ARG A 130 -2.33 18.03 -10.71
CA ARG A 130 -3.52 18.77 -10.29
C ARG A 130 -4.46 17.83 -9.57
N LEU A 131 -5.02 18.35 -8.49
CA LEU A 131 -6.09 17.70 -7.73
C LEU A 131 -7.31 18.64 -7.74
N ASN A 132 -8.44 18.14 -8.20
CA ASN A 132 -9.68 18.93 -8.33
C ASN A 132 -9.52 20.26 -9.13
N GLY A 133 -8.61 20.26 -10.13
CA GLY A 133 -8.32 21.45 -10.94
C GLY A 133 -7.21 22.36 -10.37
N GLU A 134 -6.96 22.31 -9.08
CA GLU A 134 -5.91 23.08 -8.39
C GLU A 134 -4.53 22.42 -8.58
N ARG A 135 -3.48 23.23 -8.72
CA ARG A 135 -2.13 22.75 -8.85
C ARG A 135 -1.65 22.16 -7.52
N MET A 136 -1.22 20.90 -7.55
CA MET A 136 -0.71 20.18 -6.41
C MET A 136 0.81 20.09 -6.44
N LEU A 137 1.46 20.36 -5.30
CA LEU A 137 2.86 20.08 -5.07
C LEU A 137 2.98 19.05 -3.95
N SER A 138 3.70 17.97 -4.21
CA SER A 138 3.97 16.94 -3.21
C SER A 138 5.44 17.01 -2.79
N VAL A 139 5.68 17.03 -1.50
CA VAL A 139 6.99 16.79 -0.92
C VAL A 139 7.01 15.38 -0.34
N LYS A 140 7.92 14.56 -0.83
CA LYS A 140 8.09 13.17 -0.41
C LYS A 140 9.44 13.00 0.28
N ALA A 141 9.46 12.26 1.37
CA ALA A 141 10.66 11.87 2.07
C ALA A 141 10.56 10.41 2.49
N ASP A 142 11.65 9.68 2.38
CA ASP A 142 11.77 8.36 2.97
C ASP A 142 12.21 8.54 4.43
N ILE A 143 11.53 7.90 5.36
CA ILE A 143 11.75 8.06 6.81
C ILE A 143 11.99 6.68 7.41
N ASP A 144 12.96 6.56 8.31
CA ASP A 144 13.15 5.35 9.11
C ASP A 144 11.91 5.11 9.98
N ASN A 145 11.38 3.88 9.97
CA ASN A 145 10.19 3.51 10.73
C ASN A 145 10.32 3.76 12.24
N ALA A 146 11.55 3.70 12.79
CA ALA A 146 11.80 3.92 14.21
C ALA A 146 11.49 5.35 14.67
N VAL A 147 11.63 6.34 13.79
CA VAL A 147 11.44 7.78 14.11
C VAL A 147 10.25 8.41 13.40
N MET A 148 9.57 7.65 12.55
CA MET A 148 8.47 8.15 11.70
C MET A 148 7.34 8.80 12.53
N SER A 149 6.93 8.18 13.63
CA SER A 149 5.83 8.68 14.48
C SER A 149 6.17 10.02 15.11
N ASP A 150 7.42 10.19 15.55
CA ASP A 150 7.88 11.41 16.22
C ASP A 150 8.01 12.56 15.22
N ILE A 151 8.57 12.30 14.04
CA ILE A 151 8.68 13.28 12.95
C ILE A 151 7.31 13.73 12.49
N LEU A 152 6.37 12.78 12.26
CA LEU A 152 5.01 13.11 11.83
C LEU A 152 4.26 13.93 12.87
N LYS A 153 4.46 13.64 14.16
CA LYS A 153 3.86 14.39 15.25
C LYS A 153 4.43 15.81 15.29
N ASP A 154 5.74 15.98 15.23
CA ASP A 154 6.37 17.31 15.26
C ASP A 154 5.98 18.15 14.04
N VAL A 155 5.98 17.56 12.85
CA VAL A 155 5.52 18.24 11.63
C VAL A 155 4.07 18.68 11.78
N LYS A 156 3.19 17.83 12.30
CA LYS A 156 1.77 18.12 12.46
C LYS A 156 1.50 19.18 13.53
N ASP A 157 2.15 19.06 14.68
CA ASP A 157 1.83 19.86 15.87
C ASP A 157 2.56 21.20 15.89
N ASN A 158 3.77 21.28 15.31
CA ASN A 158 4.62 22.46 15.36
C ASN A 158 4.83 23.12 14.00
N PHE A 159 5.17 22.36 12.97
CA PHE A 159 5.56 22.94 11.68
C PHE A 159 4.36 23.34 10.80
N LEU A 160 3.35 22.49 10.66
CA LEU A 160 2.18 22.80 9.82
C LEU A 160 1.38 24.02 10.28
N PRO A 161 1.15 24.25 11.58
CA PRO A 161 0.53 25.51 12.04
C PRO A 161 1.33 26.74 11.63
N THR A 162 2.66 26.72 11.84
CA THR A 162 3.56 27.81 11.45
C THR A 162 3.53 28.07 9.94
N LEU A 163 3.50 27.02 9.14
CA LEU A 163 3.41 27.14 7.69
C LEU A 163 2.07 27.73 7.26
N LYS A 164 0.97 27.34 7.90
CA LYS A 164 -0.37 27.88 7.64
C LYS A 164 -0.53 29.33 8.07
N ASP A 165 0.12 29.74 9.16
CA ASP A 165 0.13 31.14 9.61
C ASP A 165 0.91 32.03 8.62
N THR A 166 1.98 31.49 8.04
CA THR A 166 2.79 32.20 7.03
C THR A 166 2.08 32.26 5.68
N TYR A 167 1.32 31.22 5.33
CA TYR A 167 0.65 31.06 4.04
C TYR A 167 -0.80 30.61 4.24
N PRO A 168 -1.74 31.53 4.55
CA PRO A 168 -3.13 31.22 4.88
C PRO A 168 -3.93 30.55 3.74
N GLU A 169 -3.53 30.78 2.49
CA GLU A 169 -4.19 30.21 1.31
C GLU A 169 -3.82 28.74 1.03
N LEU A 170 -2.83 28.22 1.76
CA LEU A 170 -2.35 26.85 1.59
C LEU A 170 -3.36 25.83 2.13
N VAL A 171 -3.87 24.99 1.25
CA VAL A 171 -4.63 23.81 1.65
C VAL A 171 -3.67 22.64 1.79
N LEU A 172 -3.44 22.23 3.03
CA LEU A 172 -2.57 21.11 3.35
C LEU A 172 -3.38 19.81 3.29
N LEU A 173 -3.06 18.98 2.33
CA LEU A 173 -3.64 17.65 2.21
C LEU A 173 -2.62 16.62 2.72
N LYS A 174 -3.09 15.74 3.55
CA LYS A 174 -2.36 14.51 3.85
C LYS A 174 -2.57 13.59 2.66
N GLY A 175 -1.52 13.06 2.13
CA GLY A 175 -1.59 12.13 1.02
C GLY A 175 -0.50 11.07 1.13
N GLY A 176 -0.54 10.09 0.25
CA GLY A 176 0.42 9.02 0.17
C GLY A 176 -0.02 7.76 0.89
N GLN A 177 0.92 6.83 1.05
CA GLN A 177 0.65 5.48 1.53
C GLN A 177 -0.12 5.43 2.86
N GLN A 178 0.12 6.37 3.78
CA GLN A 178 -0.56 6.37 5.08
C GLN A 178 -2.05 6.71 5.01
N GLU A 179 -2.45 7.58 4.09
CA GLU A 179 -3.87 7.89 3.89
C GLU A 179 -4.59 6.72 3.25
N GLU A 180 -3.99 6.13 2.20
CA GLU A 180 -4.50 4.92 1.57
C GLU A 180 -4.61 3.76 2.57
N GLU A 181 -3.61 3.60 3.46
CA GLU A 181 -3.67 2.62 4.54
C GLU A 181 -4.79 2.91 5.54
N ALA A 182 -4.98 4.16 5.95
CA ALA A 182 -6.03 4.53 6.90
C ALA A 182 -7.44 4.34 6.31
N GLU A 183 -7.66 4.70 5.05
CA GLU A 183 -8.89 4.43 4.32
C GLU A 183 -9.14 2.92 4.21
N PHE A 184 -8.14 2.16 3.80
CA PHE A 184 -8.21 0.70 3.74
C PHE A 184 -8.59 0.08 5.09
N PHE A 185 -7.97 0.53 6.19
CA PHE A 185 -8.31 0.01 7.52
C PHE A 185 -9.75 0.31 7.92
N SER A 186 -10.25 1.49 7.59
CA SER A 186 -11.65 1.85 7.87
C SER A 186 -12.63 0.97 7.09
N GLU A 187 -12.34 0.73 5.82
CA GLU A 187 -13.15 -0.11 4.94
C GLU A 187 -13.12 -1.59 5.37
N ILE A 188 -11.93 -2.13 5.69
CA ILE A 188 -11.80 -3.54 6.08
C ILE A 188 -12.49 -3.82 7.42
N ILE A 189 -12.42 -2.89 8.38
CA ILE A 189 -13.14 -3.01 9.64
C ILE A 189 -14.65 -3.05 9.40
N TYR A 190 -15.16 -2.17 8.56
CA TYR A 190 -16.57 -2.16 8.18
C TYR A 190 -16.99 -3.49 7.55
N LEU A 191 -16.21 -4.00 6.58
CA LEU A 191 -16.46 -5.28 5.94
C LEU A 191 -16.42 -6.45 6.92
N TYR A 192 -15.51 -6.43 7.89
CA TYR A 192 -15.43 -7.45 8.94
C TYR A 192 -16.65 -7.44 9.86
N ILE A 193 -17.13 -6.25 10.23
CA ILE A 193 -18.36 -6.13 11.03
C ILE A 193 -19.55 -6.71 10.25
N VAL A 194 -19.69 -6.36 8.98
CA VAL A 194 -20.77 -6.88 8.12
C VAL A 194 -20.66 -8.41 7.98
N ALA A 195 -19.44 -8.92 7.71
CA ALA A 195 -19.21 -10.37 7.60
C ALA A 195 -19.52 -11.09 8.91
N PHE A 196 -19.14 -10.50 10.06
CA PHE A 196 -19.45 -11.05 11.38
C PHE A 196 -20.96 -11.19 11.59
N PHE A 197 -21.74 -10.16 11.28
CA PHE A 197 -23.20 -10.21 11.42
C PHE A 197 -23.85 -11.20 10.44
N ILE A 198 -23.34 -11.29 9.21
CA ILE A 198 -23.83 -12.29 8.23
C ILE A 198 -23.54 -13.71 8.75
N MET A 199 -22.30 -13.98 9.19
CA MET A 199 -21.95 -15.30 9.77
C MET A 199 -22.83 -15.62 10.96
N TYR A 200 -23.00 -14.66 11.89
CA TYR A 200 -23.88 -14.82 13.05
C TYR A 200 -25.30 -15.20 12.63
N ALA A 201 -25.89 -14.45 11.70
CA ALA A 201 -27.26 -14.70 11.23
C ALA A 201 -27.39 -16.06 10.58
N LEU A 202 -26.46 -16.46 9.70
CA LEU A 202 -26.47 -17.75 9.02
C LEU A 202 -26.39 -18.91 10.05
N ILE A 203 -25.50 -18.82 11.04
CA ILE A 203 -25.35 -19.84 12.07
C ILE A 203 -26.58 -19.86 12.98
N ALA A 204 -27.15 -18.69 13.34
CA ALA A 204 -28.35 -18.60 14.15
C ALA A 204 -29.55 -19.27 13.49
N VAL A 205 -29.72 -19.07 12.18
CA VAL A 205 -30.76 -19.74 11.39
C VAL A 205 -30.52 -21.24 11.31
N ALA A 206 -29.28 -21.66 11.02
CA ALA A 206 -28.92 -23.07 10.89
C ALA A 206 -29.15 -23.88 12.18
N PHE A 207 -28.79 -23.28 13.33
CA PHE A 207 -28.92 -23.96 14.63
C PHE A 207 -30.22 -23.65 15.39
N HIS A 208 -31.06 -22.76 14.87
CA HIS A 208 -32.26 -22.27 15.55
C HIS A 208 -31.95 -21.78 17.01
N SER A 209 -30.82 -21.10 17.18
CA SER A 209 -30.31 -20.65 18.47
C SER A 209 -29.58 -19.33 18.35
N TYR A 210 -29.80 -18.41 19.27
CA TYR A 210 -29.06 -17.13 19.34
C TYR A 210 -27.76 -17.23 20.13
N TRP A 211 -27.58 -18.27 20.96
CA TRP A 211 -26.41 -18.47 21.80
C TRP A 211 -25.27 -19.23 21.09
N LEU A 212 -25.62 -20.28 20.34
CA LEU A 212 -24.63 -21.13 19.67
C LEU A 212 -23.74 -20.36 18.68
N PRO A 213 -24.24 -19.40 17.88
CA PRO A 213 -23.36 -18.59 17.01
C PRO A 213 -22.29 -17.85 17.79
N LEU A 214 -22.64 -17.23 18.92
CA LEU A 214 -21.67 -16.51 19.76
C LEU A 214 -20.58 -17.46 20.26
N LEU A 215 -20.97 -18.64 20.73
CA LEU A 215 -20.03 -19.65 21.19
C LEU A 215 -19.09 -20.11 20.06
N ILE A 216 -19.62 -20.41 18.88
CA ILE A 216 -18.83 -20.84 17.71
C ILE A 216 -17.84 -19.75 17.28
N MET A 217 -18.27 -18.49 17.31
CA MET A 217 -17.47 -17.35 16.87
C MET A 217 -16.42 -16.90 17.90
N THR A 218 -16.47 -17.38 19.15
CA THR A 218 -15.44 -17.03 20.17
C THR A 218 -14.02 -17.44 19.77
N ALA A 219 -13.86 -18.35 18.83
CA ALA A 219 -12.56 -18.77 18.37
C ALA A 219 -11.89 -17.78 17.39
N ILE A 220 -12.64 -16.84 16.81
CA ILE A 220 -12.08 -15.83 15.87
C ILE A 220 -10.94 -15.02 16.49
N PRO A 221 -11.06 -14.44 17.70
CA PRO A 221 -9.95 -13.73 18.34
C PRO A 221 -8.68 -14.55 18.50
N PHE A 222 -8.80 -15.86 18.68
CA PHE A 222 -7.63 -16.74 18.82
C PHE A 222 -6.95 -17.03 17.49
N GLY A 223 -7.69 -17.04 16.40
CA GLY A 223 -7.12 -17.02 15.06
C GLY A 223 -6.28 -15.76 14.81
N PHE A 224 -6.74 -14.60 15.27
CA PHE A 224 -5.99 -13.37 15.24
C PHE A 224 -4.71 -13.43 16.08
N MET A 225 -4.79 -13.98 17.31
CA MET A 225 -3.60 -14.21 18.15
C MET A 225 -2.58 -15.12 17.46
N GLY A 226 -3.05 -16.19 16.82
CA GLY A 226 -2.20 -17.08 16.03
C GLY A 226 -1.48 -16.37 14.89
N ALA A 227 -2.16 -15.46 14.20
CA ALA A 227 -1.55 -14.62 13.17
C ALA A 227 -0.41 -13.77 13.75
N ILE A 228 -0.62 -13.10 14.89
CA ILE A 228 0.41 -12.31 15.56
C ILE A 228 1.64 -13.18 15.89
N PHE A 229 1.44 -14.36 16.49
CA PHE A 229 2.55 -15.28 16.79
C PHE A 229 3.28 -15.73 15.52
N GLY A 230 2.56 -15.99 14.45
CA GLY A 230 3.16 -16.32 13.15
C GLY A 230 4.08 -15.23 12.64
N HIS A 231 3.63 -13.98 12.68
CA HIS A 231 4.43 -12.82 12.28
C HIS A 231 5.66 -12.62 13.17
N MET A 232 5.54 -12.85 14.48
CA MET A 232 6.68 -12.82 15.41
C MET A 232 7.73 -13.91 15.09
N ILE A 233 7.28 -15.13 14.79
CA ILE A 233 8.19 -16.26 14.47
C ILE A 233 8.95 -16.02 13.17
N TRP A 234 8.27 -15.48 12.15
CA TRP A 234 8.89 -15.22 10.84
C TRP A 234 9.64 -13.89 10.76
N GLY A 235 9.49 -13.00 11.76
CA GLY A 235 10.13 -11.68 11.77
C GLY A 235 9.63 -10.76 10.65
N ILE A 236 8.46 -11.04 10.08
CA ILE A 236 7.81 -10.23 9.04
C ILE A 236 6.74 -9.37 9.72
N PRO A 237 6.77 -8.04 9.56
CA PRO A 237 5.76 -7.17 10.17
C PRO A 237 4.38 -7.43 9.59
N MET A 238 3.34 -7.15 10.38
CA MET A 238 1.97 -7.16 9.88
C MET A 238 1.79 -6.04 8.85
N ALA A 239 1.27 -6.39 7.69
CA ALA A 239 0.99 -5.49 6.57
C ALA A 239 -0.49 -5.59 6.18
N LEU A 240 -0.94 -4.77 5.23
CA LEU A 240 -2.33 -4.78 4.73
C LEU A 240 -2.81 -6.19 4.37
N PHE A 241 -1.97 -6.97 3.69
CA PHE A 241 -2.29 -8.34 3.30
C PHE A 241 -2.47 -9.31 4.48
N SER A 242 -1.90 -9.02 5.66
CA SER A 242 -2.08 -9.84 6.85
C SER A 242 -3.54 -9.93 7.27
N TYR A 243 -4.30 -8.85 7.12
CA TYR A 243 -5.72 -8.80 7.48
C TYR A 243 -6.56 -9.71 6.59
N PHE A 244 -6.27 -9.81 5.28
CA PHE A 244 -6.95 -10.80 4.43
C PHE A 244 -6.71 -12.24 4.92
N GLY A 245 -5.48 -12.55 5.34
CA GLY A 245 -5.16 -13.86 5.92
C GLY A 245 -5.93 -14.13 7.22
N ILE A 246 -6.09 -13.12 8.08
CA ILE A 246 -6.89 -13.20 9.31
C ILE A 246 -8.37 -13.48 9.00
N GLY A 247 -8.94 -12.76 8.02
CA GLY A 247 -10.32 -13.00 7.59
C GLY A 247 -10.54 -14.41 7.06
N ALA A 248 -9.61 -14.90 6.25
CA ALA A 248 -9.66 -16.27 5.73
C ALA A 248 -9.52 -17.31 6.86
N ALA A 249 -8.59 -17.09 7.82
CA ALA A 249 -8.44 -17.94 8.99
C ALA A 249 -9.72 -17.99 9.84
N ALA A 250 -10.37 -16.85 10.06
CA ALA A 250 -11.64 -16.78 10.80
C ALA A 250 -12.72 -17.65 10.16
N GLY A 251 -12.85 -17.63 8.83
CA GLY A 251 -13.81 -18.49 8.11
C GLY A 251 -13.54 -19.97 8.31
N VAL A 252 -12.27 -20.40 8.22
CA VAL A 252 -11.86 -21.80 8.44
C VAL A 252 -12.14 -22.23 9.88
N VAL A 253 -11.77 -21.41 10.86
CA VAL A 253 -11.94 -21.69 12.29
C VAL A 253 -13.41 -21.81 12.67
N VAL A 254 -14.25 -20.90 12.17
CA VAL A 254 -15.70 -20.94 12.40
C VAL A 254 -16.30 -22.23 11.83
N ASN A 255 -15.87 -22.64 10.63
CA ASN A 255 -16.33 -23.89 10.02
C ASN A 255 -15.97 -25.12 10.85
N ASP A 256 -14.75 -25.21 11.37
CA ASP A 256 -14.32 -26.32 12.22
C ASP A 256 -15.12 -26.39 13.53
N ASN A 257 -15.37 -25.24 14.17
CA ASN A 257 -16.18 -25.12 15.37
C ASN A 257 -17.65 -25.49 15.12
N LEU A 258 -18.20 -25.06 13.99
CA LEU A 258 -19.56 -25.36 13.61
C LEU A 258 -19.78 -26.87 13.52
N VAL A 259 -18.86 -27.58 12.84
CA VAL A 259 -18.95 -29.03 12.70
C VAL A 259 -18.79 -29.77 14.03
N LEU A 260 -17.93 -29.26 14.94
CA LEU A 260 -17.76 -29.82 16.27
C LEU A 260 -19.04 -29.66 17.12
N VAL A 261 -19.60 -28.45 17.16
CA VAL A 261 -20.81 -28.14 17.93
C VAL A 261 -22.03 -28.86 17.38
N ASP A 262 -22.18 -28.97 16.06
CA ASP A 262 -23.24 -29.77 15.43
C ASP A 262 -23.18 -31.22 15.85
N TYR A 263 -21.98 -31.79 15.91
CA TYR A 263 -21.82 -33.19 16.35
C TYR A 263 -22.12 -33.40 17.83
N ILE A 264 -21.71 -32.48 18.71
CA ILE A 264 -22.09 -32.52 20.15
C ILE A 264 -23.63 -32.53 20.27
N ARG A 265 -24.29 -31.65 19.55
CA ARG A 265 -25.76 -31.55 19.57
C ARG A 265 -26.45 -32.82 19.11
N ARG A 266 -25.98 -33.44 18.03
CA ARG A 266 -26.54 -34.72 17.53
C ARG A 266 -26.43 -35.83 18.56
N LEU A 267 -25.28 -35.98 19.23
CA LEU A 267 -25.09 -36.95 20.28
C LEU A 267 -26.02 -36.71 21.48
N ARG A 268 -26.32 -35.46 21.81
CA ARG A 268 -27.32 -35.12 22.85
C ARG A 268 -28.74 -35.46 22.40
N GLU A 269 -29.09 -35.26 21.16
CA GLU A 269 -30.40 -35.65 20.59
C GLU A 269 -30.57 -37.18 20.56
N GLU A 270 -29.47 -37.95 20.49
CA GLU A 270 -29.44 -39.41 20.61
C GLU A 270 -29.60 -39.89 22.10
N GLY A 271 -29.67 -38.97 23.06
CA GLY A 271 -29.90 -39.26 24.47
C GLY A 271 -28.63 -39.43 25.29
N LYS A 272 -27.44 -39.10 24.83
CA LYS A 272 -26.22 -39.12 25.60
C LYS A 272 -26.15 -37.98 26.61
N THR A 273 -25.43 -38.19 27.68
CA THR A 273 -25.17 -37.12 28.66
C THR A 273 -24.30 -36.03 28.00
N GLU A 274 -24.31 -34.83 28.59
CA GLU A 274 -23.54 -33.70 28.10
C GLU A 274 -22.03 -34.02 28.01
N LEU A 275 -21.48 -34.52 29.10
CA LEU A 275 -20.05 -34.84 29.19
C LEU A 275 -19.65 -35.94 28.19
N GLU A 276 -20.44 -36.99 28.05
CA GLU A 276 -20.23 -38.05 27.06
C GLU A 276 -20.26 -37.49 25.64
N SER A 277 -21.24 -36.62 25.32
CA SER A 277 -21.37 -36.00 24.02
C SER A 277 -20.17 -35.12 23.66
N ILE A 278 -19.66 -34.32 24.62
CA ILE A 278 -18.49 -33.45 24.44
C ILE A 278 -17.23 -34.29 24.21
N ILE A 279 -16.99 -35.31 25.05
CA ILE A 279 -15.79 -36.16 24.95
C ILE A 279 -15.79 -36.93 23.63
N GLU A 280 -16.91 -37.58 23.29
CA GLU A 280 -17.02 -38.38 22.10
C GLU A 280 -16.91 -37.53 20.82
N ALA A 281 -17.54 -36.35 20.80
CA ALA A 281 -17.42 -35.42 19.67
C ALA A 281 -15.96 -34.95 19.52
N GLY A 282 -15.28 -34.62 20.62
CA GLY A 282 -13.88 -34.25 20.63
C GLY A 282 -13.00 -35.35 20.04
N VAL A 283 -13.17 -36.60 20.45
CA VAL A 283 -12.38 -37.72 19.94
C VAL A 283 -12.66 -37.99 18.46
N ILE A 284 -13.89 -38.00 18.01
CA ILE A 284 -14.26 -38.31 16.63
C ILE A 284 -13.85 -37.17 15.70
N ARG A 285 -13.99 -35.92 16.12
CA ARG A 285 -13.68 -34.74 15.29
C ARG A 285 -12.21 -34.32 15.35
N PHE A 286 -11.43 -34.82 16.31
CA PHE A 286 -10.00 -34.52 16.43
C PHE A 286 -9.25 -34.79 15.11
N ARG A 287 -9.39 -36.00 14.57
CA ARG A 287 -8.67 -36.40 13.36
C ARG A 287 -9.03 -35.57 12.13
N PRO A 288 -10.30 -35.33 11.77
CA PRO A 288 -10.68 -34.45 10.67
C PRO A 288 -10.14 -33.02 10.82
N ILE A 289 -10.33 -32.39 11.98
CA ILE A 289 -9.90 -31.01 12.24
C ILE A 289 -8.36 -30.91 12.19
N LEU A 290 -7.65 -31.84 12.82
CA LEU A 290 -6.18 -31.89 12.75
C LEU A 290 -5.69 -32.04 11.30
N LEU A 291 -6.31 -32.93 10.54
CA LEU A 291 -5.93 -33.16 9.14
C LEU A 291 -6.13 -31.91 8.28
N THR A 292 -7.27 -31.24 8.41
CA THR A 292 -7.59 -30.00 7.69
C THR A 292 -6.57 -28.90 8.00
N THR A 293 -6.28 -28.70 9.28
CA THR A 293 -5.32 -27.70 9.75
C THR A 293 -3.91 -27.98 9.24
N VAL A 294 -3.42 -29.22 9.41
CA VAL A 294 -2.07 -29.61 8.99
C VAL A 294 -1.91 -29.54 7.48
N THR A 295 -2.88 -30.02 6.72
CA THR A 295 -2.83 -29.92 5.24
C THR A 295 -2.85 -28.49 4.74
N THR A 296 -3.65 -27.62 5.35
CA THR A 296 -3.67 -26.18 5.05
C THR A 296 -2.31 -25.55 5.38
N PHE A 297 -1.78 -25.81 6.57
CA PHE A 297 -0.50 -25.26 7.01
C PHE A 297 0.66 -25.70 6.08
N ILE A 298 0.77 -26.99 5.80
CA ILE A 298 1.81 -27.53 4.91
C ILE A 298 1.62 -27.04 3.49
N GLY A 299 0.39 -26.97 3.00
CA GLY A 299 0.07 -26.49 1.66
C GLY A 299 0.45 -25.01 1.42
N LEU A 300 0.49 -24.21 2.48
CA LEU A 300 0.89 -22.80 2.41
C LEU A 300 2.41 -22.60 2.55
N MET A 301 3.16 -23.57 3.08
CA MET A 301 4.61 -23.46 3.31
C MET A 301 5.44 -23.11 2.06
N PRO A 302 5.16 -23.63 0.87
CA PRO A 302 5.93 -23.27 -0.33
C PRO A 302 5.99 -21.76 -0.60
N ILE A 303 4.89 -21.04 -0.37
CA ILE A 303 4.84 -19.58 -0.59
C ILE A 303 5.74 -18.83 0.41
N LEU A 304 5.86 -19.32 1.64
CA LEU A 304 6.72 -18.71 2.66
C LEU A 304 8.21 -18.83 2.34
N ILE A 305 8.58 -19.89 1.64
CA ILE A 305 9.97 -20.17 1.25
C ILE A 305 10.33 -19.48 -0.08
N GLU A 306 9.34 -19.16 -0.89
CA GLU A 306 9.51 -18.50 -2.19
C GLU A 306 10.16 -17.11 -2.03
N ARG A 307 11.09 -16.77 -2.96
CA ARG A 307 11.89 -15.52 -2.91
C ARG A 307 11.53 -14.53 -4.01
N SER A 308 10.49 -14.80 -4.80
CA SER A 308 10.06 -13.87 -5.84
C SER A 308 9.42 -12.61 -5.24
N THR A 309 9.54 -11.48 -5.91
CA THR A 309 8.92 -10.22 -5.48
C THR A 309 7.41 -10.35 -5.30
N SER A 310 6.74 -11.13 -6.15
CA SER A 310 5.30 -11.36 -6.04
C SER A 310 4.94 -12.17 -4.79
N ALA A 311 5.77 -13.14 -4.39
CA ALA A 311 5.54 -13.90 -3.17
C ALA A 311 5.74 -13.05 -1.91
N GLU A 312 6.68 -12.10 -1.91
CA GLU A 312 6.92 -11.22 -0.77
C GLU A 312 5.65 -10.45 -0.36
N PHE A 313 4.84 -9.97 -1.31
CA PHE A 313 3.57 -9.32 -1.02
C PHE A 313 2.52 -10.26 -0.40
N LEU A 314 2.56 -11.54 -0.74
CA LEU A 314 1.59 -12.53 -0.25
C LEU A 314 1.99 -13.16 1.08
N LYS A 315 3.28 -13.18 1.44
CA LYS A 315 3.78 -13.78 2.70
C LYS A 315 3.01 -13.34 3.94
N PRO A 316 2.73 -12.03 4.15
CA PRO A 316 1.98 -11.59 5.34
C PRO A 316 0.59 -12.24 5.44
N SER A 317 -0.12 -12.37 4.32
CA SER A 317 -1.43 -13.03 4.28
C SER A 317 -1.33 -14.53 4.60
N VAL A 318 -0.34 -15.19 4.01
CA VAL A 318 -0.09 -16.62 4.20
C VAL A 318 0.31 -16.95 5.63
N ILE A 319 1.17 -16.12 6.26
CA ILE A 319 1.55 -16.26 7.67
C ILE A 319 0.31 -16.16 8.56
N SER A 320 -0.50 -15.11 8.36
CA SER A 320 -1.70 -14.90 9.14
C SER A 320 -2.68 -16.06 9.02
N LEU A 321 -2.92 -16.56 7.80
CA LEU A 321 -3.80 -17.70 7.57
C LEU A 321 -3.25 -18.99 8.20
N ALA A 322 -1.99 -19.34 7.90
CA ALA A 322 -1.39 -20.60 8.32
C ALA A 322 -1.29 -20.71 9.83
N PHE A 323 -0.73 -19.69 10.49
CA PHE A 323 -0.58 -19.67 11.94
C PHE A 323 -1.88 -19.37 12.67
N GLY A 324 -2.78 -18.59 12.07
CA GLY A 324 -4.12 -18.35 12.59
C GLY A 324 -4.91 -19.65 12.72
N VAL A 325 -4.96 -20.46 11.68
CA VAL A 325 -5.65 -21.75 11.68
C VAL A 325 -4.95 -22.77 12.59
N LEU A 326 -3.60 -22.80 12.59
CA LEU A 326 -2.84 -23.70 13.44
C LEU A 326 -3.07 -23.42 14.93
N PHE A 327 -3.05 -22.16 15.35
CA PHE A 327 -3.30 -21.77 16.73
C PHE A 327 -4.75 -22.02 17.14
N ALA A 328 -5.69 -21.70 16.25
CA ALA A 328 -7.11 -21.94 16.50
C ALA A 328 -7.45 -23.42 16.70
N LEU A 329 -6.70 -24.35 16.12
CA LEU A 329 -6.87 -25.79 16.35
C LEU A 329 -6.87 -26.13 17.84
N PHE A 330 -5.88 -25.62 18.59
CA PHE A 330 -5.76 -25.88 20.03
C PHE A 330 -6.95 -25.29 20.80
N VAL A 331 -7.38 -24.09 20.41
CA VAL A 331 -8.51 -23.40 21.02
C VAL A 331 -9.81 -24.12 20.72
N THR A 332 -10.04 -24.52 19.49
CA THR A 332 -11.23 -25.26 19.07
C THR A 332 -11.41 -26.54 19.89
N LEU A 333 -10.34 -27.31 20.05
CA LEU A 333 -10.41 -28.60 20.72
C LEU A 333 -10.54 -28.53 22.26
N LEU A 334 -10.10 -27.42 22.87
CA LEU A 334 -10.11 -27.25 24.32
C LEU A 334 -11.18 -26.27 24.79
N MET A 335 -11.23 -25.09 24.21
CA MET A 335 -12.05 -23.99 24.69
C MET A 335 -13.51 -24.11 24.29
N VAL A 336 -13.78 -24.53 23.04
CA VAL A 336 -15.15 -24.63 22.53
C VAL A 336 -15.97 -25.69 23.34
N PRO A 337 -15.45 -26.89 23.59
CA PRO A 337 -16.10 -27.84 24.47
C PRO A 337 -16.34 -27.30 25.89
N ALA A 338 -15.33 -26.63 26.48
CA ALA A 338 -15.46 -26.03 27.81
C ALA A 338 -16.53 -24.93 27.86
N LEU A 339 -16.56 -24.03 26.87
CA LEU A 339 -17.57 -22.98 26.77
C LEU A 339 -18.98 -23.55 26.53
N TYR A 340 -19.07 -24.65 25.79
CA TYR A 340 -20.34 -25.35 25.58
C TYR A 340 -20.93 -25.84 26.91
N SER A 341 -20.10 -26.48 27.74
CA SER A 341 -20.50 -26.96 29.08
C SER A 341 -20.91 -25.80 29.99
N VAL A 342 -20.12 -24.72 30.07
CA VAL A 342 -20.47 -23.53 30.84
C VAL A 342 -21.78 -22.89 30.34
N GLY A 343 -22.02 -22.87 29.04
CA GLY A 343 -23.25 -22.34 28.47
C GLY A 343 -24.50 -23.14 28.85
N ASP A 344 -24.38 -24.46 28.89
CA ASP A 344 -25.49 -25.35 29.30
C ASP A 344 -25.77 -25.25 30.83
N ASP A 345 -24.72 -25.18 31.66
CA ASP A 345 -24.83 -24.93 33.11
C ASP A 345 -25.53 -23.60 33.41
N CYS A 346 -25.17 -22.53 32.72
CA CYS A 346 -25.81 -21.23 32.85
C CYS A 346 -27.29 -21.27 32.47
N ARG A 347 -27.65 -22.02 31.43
CA ARG A 347 -29.03 -22.19 30.98
C ARG A 347 -29.86 -22.94 32.05
N HIS A 348 -29.35 -24.04 32.57
CA HIS A 348 -30.01 -24.80 33.64
C HIS A 348 -30.14 -24.00 34.95
N GLY A 349 -29.14 -23.18 35.27
CA GLY A 349 -29.18 -22.24 36.40
C GLY A 349 -30.30 -21.19 36.24
N LEU A 350 -30.45 -20.61 35.04
CA LEU A 350 -31.50 -19.66 34.72
C LEU A 350 -32.91 -20.28 34.75
N GLU A 351 -33.06 -21.52 34.29
CA GLU A 351 -34.33 -22.26 34.34
C GLU A 351 -34.75 -22.58 35.78
N ARG A 352 -33.79 -22.96 36.66
CA ARG A 352 -34.02 -23.15 38.09
C ARG A 352 -34.45 -21.85 38.78
N LEU A 353 -33.84 -20.72 38.44
CA LEU A 353 -34.22 -19.41 38.99
C LEU A 353 -35.62 -18.97 38.53
N LYS A 354 -36.01 -19.25 37.28
CA LYS A 354 -37.36 -19.00 36.79
C LYS A 354 -38.39 -19.89 37.46
N GLY A 355 -38.06 -21.15 37.76
CA GLY A 355 -38.93 -22.06 38.48
C GLY A 355 -39.09 -21.75 39.98
N LEU A 356 -38.22 -20.94 40.57
CA LEU A 356 -38.30 -20.43 41.93
C LEU A 356 -39.07 -19.09 42.05
N ALA A 357 -39.30 -18.41 40.92
CA ALA A 357 -39.98 -17.11 40.86
C ALA A 357 -41.50 -17.23 40.57
N PHE A 358 -42.02 -18.43 40.41
CA PHE A 358 -43.43 -18.79 40.37
C PHE A 358 -43.75 -19.78 41.48
#